data_acc64e374c69cafe95577d1edbcfaa3c
#
_entry.id   acc64e374c69cafe95577d1edbcfaa3c
#
_cell.length_a   1.000
_cell.length_b   1.000
_cell.length_c   1.000
_cell.angle_alpha   90.00
_cell.angle_beta   90.00
_cell.angle_gamma   90.00
#
_symmetry.space_group_name_H-M   'P 1'
#
loop_
_entity.id
_entity.type
_entity.pdbx_description
1 polymer ?
#
loop_
_entity_poly.entity_id
_entity_poly.type
_entity_poly.pdbx_seq_one_letter_code
_entity_poly.pdbx_strand_id
1 'polypeptide(L)'
;MSGGLVTAAYIVAAILFICSLAGLSRHETSKRGNLFGVAGMAIALIATILGPDSGNVGWIIIAMIIGGSIGVYLAKKVEMTEMPELVAVLHSFVGLAAVLVGLNSYLDHGAPMEPVMENIHLTEVFLGIFIGAVTFTGSIVAFGKLRGIISSKPLALPNRHKMNLAALVISFLLLVVFVRADSVGWQAVALVLMTAIALAFGWHLVASIGGADMPVVVSMLNSYSGWAAAAAGFMLSNDLLIVTGALVGSSGAILSYIMCKAMNRSFISVIAGGFGTDGSSTGNAEEMGEYRETTAEDVAEQLKNSTSVIITPGYGMAVAQAQYPVAEITEKLRARGIKVRFGIHPVAGRLPGHMNVLLAEAKVPYDVVLEMDEINDDFADTDTVLVIGANDTVNPAALEDPRSPIAGMPVLEVWKAQNVIAFKRSMNTGYAGVQNPLFFKENTQMLFGDAKESVEAILRALQA
;
A
#
# COMPACT_ATOMS: atom_id res chain seq x y z
N MET A 1 -13.28 13.55 -33.69
CA MET A 1 -14.57 13.56 -32.93
C MET A 1 -14.93 15.00 -32.64
N SER A 2 -16.25 15.33 -32.51
CA SER A 2 -16.65 16.65 -32.03
C SER A 2 -16.40 16.79 -30.53
N GLY A 3 -16.18 18.01 -30.02
CA GLY A 3 -15.96 18.23 -28.59
C GLY A 3 -17.05 17.70 -27.69
N GLY A 4 -18.31 17.82 -28.10
CA GLY A 4 -19.46 17.25 -27.36
C GLY A 4 -19.43 15.73 -27.27
N LEU A 5 -18.97 15.04 -28.31
CA LEU A 5 -18.85 13.59 -28.30
C LEU A 5 -17.69 13.13 -27.37
N VAL A 6 -16.59 13.89 -27.31
CA VAL A 6 -15.49 13.65 -26.35
C VAL A 6 -15.99 13.80 -24.93
N THR A 7 -16.73 14.87 -24.62
CA THR A 7 -17.32 15.08 -23.29
C THR A 7 -18.27 13.96 -22.90
N ALA A 8 -19.13 13.52 -23.81
CA ALA A 8 -20.04 12.38 -23.58
C ALA A 8 -19.27 11.08 -23.30
N ALA A 9 -18.19 10.82 -24.06
CA ALA A 9 -17.32 9.68 -23.85
C ALA A 9 -16.61 9.74 -22.48
N TYR A 10 -16.16 10.91 -22.04
CA TYR A 10 -15.55 11.11 -20.74
C TYR A 10 -16.53 10.89 -19.58
N ILE A 11 -17.78 11.31 -19.73
CA ILE A 11 -18.84 11.04 -18.74
C ILE A 11 -19.07 9.53 -18.62
N VAL A 12 -19.16 8.83 -19.74
CA VAL A 12 -19.32 7.36 -19.74
C VAL A 12 -18.10 6.68 -19.09
N ALA A 13 -16.89 7.11 -19.43
CA ALA A 13 -15.66 6.59 -18.83
C ALA A 13 -15.62 6.83 -17.30
N ALA A 14 -15.99 8.03 -16.85
CA ALA A 14 -16.07 8.35 -15.42
C ALA A 14 -17.07 7.46 -14.67
N ILE A 15 -18.25 7.23 -15.24
CA ILE A 15 -19.26 6.33 -14.66
C ILE A 15 -18.72 4.90 -14.60
N LEU A 16 -18.03 4.42 -15.64
CA LEU A 16 -17.42 3.10 -15.67
C LEU A 16 -16.32 2.96 -14.62
N PHE A 17 -15.51 3.99 -14.36
CA PHE A 17 -14.52 3.97 -13.28
C PHE A 17 -15.17 3.92 -11.90
N ILE A 18 -16.26 4.64 -11.67
CA ILE A 18 -17.03 4.56 -10.42
C ILE A 18 -17.59 3.13 -10.25
N CYS A 19 -18.19 2.58 -11.30
CA CYS A 19 -18.70 1.20 -11.30
C CYS A 19 -17.58 0.17 -11.10
N SER A 20 -16.37 0.45 -11.61
CA SER A 20 -15.19 -0.38 -11.38
C SER A 20 -14.80 -0.41 -9.92
N LEU A 21 -14.67 0.75 -9.27
CA LEU A 21 -14.35 0.83 -7.84
C LEU A 21 -15.43 0.13 -6.99
N ALA A 22 -16.70 0.34 -7.29
CA ALA A 22 -17.80 -0.34 -6.61
C ALA A 22 -17.75 -1.86 -6.82
N GLY A 23 -17.45 -2.31 -8.04
CA GLY A 23 -17.32 -3.74 -8.34
C GLY A 23 -16.12 -4.40 -7.69
N LEU A 24 -14.99 -3.70 -7.56
CA LEU A 24 -13.78 -4.19 -6.92
C LEU A 24 -13.89 -4.27 -5.39
N SER A 25 -14.89 -3.62 -4.78
CA SER A 25 -15.11 -3.65 -3.33
C SER A 25 -15.61 -5.01 -2.81
N ARG A 26 -16.09 -5.90 -3.68
CA ARG A 26 -16.58 -7.23 -3.33
C ARG A 26 -15.96 -8.29 -4.22
N HIS A 27 -15.58 -9.42 -3.61
CA HIS A 27 -14.97 -10.53 -4.33
C HIS A 27 -15.82 -11.04 -5.50
N GLU A 28 -17.13 -11.23 -5.29
CA GLU A 28 -18.07 -11.76 -6.29
C GLU A 28 -18.18 -10.88 -7.54
N THR A 29 -18.04 -9.56 -7.37
CA THR A 29 -18.20 -8.56 -8.46
C THR A 29 -16.87 -8.06 -9.01
N SER A 30 -15.74 -8.48 -8.44
CA SER A 30 -14.40 -7.97 -8.78
C SER A 30 -14.03 -8.12 -10.25
N LYS A 31 -14.35 -9.27 -10.87
CA LYS A 31 -14.11 -9.50 -12.31
C LYS A 31 -14.89 -8.53 -13.20
N ARG A 32 -16.15 -8.24 -12.84
CA ARG A 32 -16.96 -7.25 -13.57
C ARG A 32 -16.44 -5.83 -13.34
N GLY A 33 -16.06 -5.52 -12.11
CA GLY A 33 -15.42 -4.24 -11.76
C GLY A 33 -14.16 -4.00 -12.58
N ASN A 34 -13.29 -4.98 -12.69
CA ASN A 34 -12.10 -4.89 -13.53
C ASN A 34 -12.43 -4.65 -15.01
N LEU A 35 -13.44 -5.34 -15.54
CA LEU A 35 -13.89 -5.15 -16.92
C LEU A 35 -14.41 -3.73 -17.17
N PHE A 36 -15.16 -3.16 -16.22
CA PHE A 36 -15.60 -1.76 -16.29
C PHE A 36 -14.42 -0.79 -16.31
N GLY A 37 -13.39 -1.03 -15.50
CA GLY A 37 -12.17 -0.22 -15.52
C GLY A 37 -11.44 -0.28 -16.85
N VAL A 38 -11.28 -1.46 -17.42
CA VAL A 38 -10.66 -1.65 -18.75
C VAL A 38 -11.47 -0.95 -19.84
N ALA A 39 -12.79 -1.11 -19.83
CA ALA A 39 -13.68 -0.46 -20.81
C ALA A 39 -13.64 1.07 -20.67
N GLY A 40 -13.68 1.59 -19.43
CA GLY A 40 -13.57 3.02 -19.16
C GLY A 40 -12.27 3.62 -19.65
N MET A 41 -11.14 2.95 -19.39
CA MET A 41 -9.82 3.37 -19.88
C MET A 41 -9.74 3.35 -21.42
N ALA A 42 -10.25 2.30 -22.06
CA ALA A 42 -10.25 2.21 -23.51
C ALA A 42 -11.07 3.37 -24.14
N ILE A 43 -12.25 3.66 -23.60
CA ILE A 43 -13.08 4.79 -24.06
C ILE A 43 -12.35 6.12 -23.86
N ALA A 44 -11.74 6.32 -22.69
CA ALA A 44 -11.00 7.53 -22.38
C ALA A 44 -9.83 7.77 -23.34
N LEU A 45 -9.02 6.74 -23.60
CA LEU A 45 -7.88 6.82 -24.52
C LEU A 45 -8.32 7.09 -25.95
N ILE A 46 -9.32 6.37 -26.45
CA ILE A 46 -9.85 6.55 -27.81
C ILE A 46 -10.44 7.96 -27.96
N ALA A 47 -11.24 8.42 -27.01
CA ALA A 47 -11.81 9.76 -27.03
C ALA A 47 -10.77 10.87 -27.03
N THR A 48 -9.70 10.70 -26.22
CA THR A 48 -8.59 11.67 -26.13
C THR A 48 -7.79 11.70 -27.43
N ILE A 49 -7.42 10.54 -27.99
CA ILE A 49 -6.62 10.46 -29.21
C ILE A 49 -7.38 10.98 -30.42
N LEU A 50 -8.68 10.72 -30.52
CA LEU A 50 -9.53 11.16 -31.61
C LEU A 50 -10.18 12.53 -31.35
N GLY A 51 -9.88 13.17 -30.22
CA GLY A 51 -10.38 14.49 -29.84
C GLY A 51 -9.83 15.60 -30.73
N PRO A 52 -10.53 16.75 -30.81
CA PRO A 52 -10.10 17.86 -31.66
C PRO A 52 -8.81 18.54 -31.18
N ASP A 53 -8.49 18.42 -29.89
CA ASP A 53 -7.37 19.08 -29.25
C ASP A 53 -6.06 18.24 -29.26
N SER A 54 -6.12 17.01 -29.78
CA SER A 54 -4.94 16.15 -29.83
C SER A 54 -4.08 16.45 -31.06
N GLY A 55 -2.92 17.06 -30.82
CA GLY A 55 -1.83 17.16 -31.79
C GLY A 55 -0.89 15.95 -31.69
N ASN A 56 -0.06 15.75 -32.71
CA ASN A 56 1.05 14.79 -32.66
C ASN A 56 0.65 13.34 -32.30
N VAL A 57 -0.48 12.87 -32.76
CA VAL A 57 -1.02 11.51 -32.47
C VAL A 57 0.02 10.40 -32.71
N GLY A 58 0.89 10.56 -33.68
CA GLY A 58 1.98 9.59 -33.95
C GLY A 58 2.92 9.40 -32.74
N TRP A 59 3.31 10.47 -32.07
CA TRP A 59 4.16 10.42 -30.87
C TRP A 59 3.44 9.83 -29.68
N ILE A 60 2.15 10.12 -29.54
CA ILE A 60 1.30 9.52 -28.49
C ILE A 60 1.26 8.01 -28.65
N ILE A 61 1.03 7.52 -29.88
CA ILE A 61 0.97 6.07 -30.16
C ILE A 61 2.34 5.42 -29.90
N ILE A 62 3.44 6.02 -30.33
CA ILE A 62 4.79 5.51 -30.07
C ILE A 62 5.05 5.41 -28.56
N ALA A 63 4.76 6.46 -27.80
CA ALA A 63 4.93 6.47 -26.36
C ALA A 63 4.05 5.40 -25.66
N MET A 64 2.80 5.23 -26.11
CA MET A 64 1.90 4.20 -25.61
C MET A 64 2.40 2.78 -25.91
N ILE A 65 2.95 2.54 -27.12
CA ILE A 65 3.51 1.23 -27.47
C ILE A 65 4.71 0.92 -26.57
N ILE A 66 5.61 1.88 -26.35
CA ILE A 66 6.80 1.69 -25.50
C ILE A 66 6.37 1.45 -24.05
N GLY A 67 5.60 2.35 -23.47
CA GLY A 67 5.14 2.26 -22.08
C GLY A 67 4.25 1.04 -21.85
N GLY A 68 3.32 0.77 -22.77
CA GLY A 68 2.42 -0.38 -22.70
C GLY A 68 3.16 -1.72 -22.80
N SER A 69 4.16 -1.81 -23.67
CA SER A 69 4.98 -3.04 -23.80
C SER A 69 5.76 -3.32 -22.51
N ILE A 70 6.38 -2.30 -21.92
CA ILE A 70 7.07 -2.41 -20.63
C ILE A 70 6.07 -2.81 -19.53
N GLY A 71 4.93 -2.14 -19.47
CA GLY A 71 3.88 -2.40 -18.48
C GLY A 71 3.34 -3.83 -18.57
N VAL A 72 3.03 -4.32 -19.77
CA VAL A 72 2.57 -5.71 -19.99
C VAL A 72 3.64 -6.73 -19.61
N TYR A 73 4.90 -6.47 -19.94
CA TYR A 73 6.01 -7.34 -19.56
C TYR A 73 6.13 -7.44 -18.04
N LEU A 74 6.13 -6.29 -17.33
CA LEU A 74 6.22 -6.25 -15.88
C LEU A 74 5.00 -6.90 -15.22
N ALA A 75 3.79 -6.62 -15.70
CA ALA A 75 2.56 -7.20 -15.15
C ALA A 75 2.50 -8.73 -15.27
N LYS A 76 3.11 -9.31 -16.32
CA LYS A 76 3.17 -10.76 -16.47
C LYS A 76 4.26 -11.42 -15.64
N LYS A 77 5.32 -10.70 -15.30
CA LYS A 77 6.50 -11.23 -14.62
C LYS A 77 6.46 -11.04 -13.11
N VAL A 78 5.77 -10.01 -12.63
CA VAL A 78 5.75 -9.67 -11.21
C VAL A 78 5.09 -10.76 -10.39
N GLU A 79 5.74 -11.15 -9.30
CA GLU A 79 5.16 -12.04 -8.30
C GLU A 79 4.34 -11.22 -7.28
N MET A 80 3.41 -11.88 -6.58
CA MET A 80 2.57 -11.22 -5.57
C MET A 80 3.38 -10.56 -4.45
N THR A 81 4.53 -11.13 -4.12
CA THR A 81 5.47 -10.57 -3.13
C THR A 81 6.11 -9.27 -3.58
N GLU A 82 6.28 -9.07 -4.90
CA GLU A 82 6.87 -7.88 -5.52
C GLU A 82 5.84 -6.80 -5.86
N MET A 83 4.54 -7.09 -5.71
CA MET A 83 3.46 -6.13 -6.03
C MET A 83 3.58 -4.79 -5.29
N PRO A 84 3.90 -4.73 -3.97
CA PRO A 84 4.08 -3.47 -3.28
C PRO A 84 5.17 -2.60 -3.89
N GLU A 85 6.26 -3.22 -4.31
CA GLU A 85 7.41 -2.56 -4.95
C GLU A 85 7.01 -2.00 -6.31
N LEU A 86 6.33 -2.80 -7.14
CA LEU A 86 5.85 -2.39 -8.45
C LEU A 86 4.87 -1.23 -8.33
N VAL A 87 3.92 -1.30 -7.40
CA VAL A 87 2.94 -0.22 -7.16
C VAL A 87 3.65 1.07 -6.77
N ALA A 88 4.66 1.02 -5.89
CA ALA A 88 5.44 2.19 -5.51
C ALA A 88 6.17 2.80 -6.73
N VAL A 89 6.79 1.99 -7.57
CA VAL A 89 7.44 2.47 -8.81
C VAL A 89 6.44 3.13 -9.75
N LEU A 90 5.27 2.54 -9.94
CA LEU A 90 4.23 3.12 -10.79
C LEU A 90 3.78 4.49 -10.29
N HIS A 91 3.64 4.67 -8.98
CA HIS A 91 3.33 5.98 -8.40
C HIS A 91 4.45 7.00 -8.65
N SER A 92 5.71 6.59 -8.68
CA SER A 92 6.81 7.49 -9.02
C SER A 92 6.70 8.01 -10.46
N PHE A 93 6.33 7.17 -11.40
CA PHE A 93 6.10 7.60 -12.78
C PHE A 93 4.92 8.55 -12.93
N VAL A 94 3.83 8.35 -12.17
CA VAL A 94 2.70 9.29 -12.14
C VAL A 94 3.15 10.65 -11.62
N GLY A 95 3.92 10.68 -10.52
CA GLY A 95 4.49 11.91 -9.98
C GLY A 95 5.41 12.63 -10.98
N LEU A 96 6.29 11.89 -11.64
CA LEU A 96 7.17 12.43 -12.68
C LEU A 96 6.37 12.97 -13.87
N ALA A 97 5.35 12.27 -14.32
CA ALA A 97 4.47 12.74 -15.40
C ALA A 97 3.80 14.07 -15.05
N ALA A 98 3.31 14.23 -13.82
CA ALA A 98 2.72 15.48 -13.37
C ALA A 98 3.74 16.64 -13.36
N VAL A 99 5.00 16.39 -12.96
CA VAL A 99 6.08 17.39 -13.03
C VAL A 99 6.36 17.79 -14.48
N LEU A 100 6.48 16.81 -15.37
CA LEU A 100 6.77 17.08 -16.79
C LEU A 100 5.62 17.81 -17.49
N VAL A 101 4.37 17.44 -17.19
CA VAL A 101 3.17 18.14 -17.69
C VAL A 101 3.16 19.59 -17.19
N GLY A 102 3.45 19.80 -15.91
CA GLY A 102 3.52 21.14 -15.34
C GLY A 102 4.62 22.02 -15.98
N LEU A 103 5.82 21.46 -16.16
CA LEU A 103 6.91 22.15 -16.84
C LEU A 103 6.56 22.46 -18.30
N ASN A 104 5.98 21.50 -19.02
CA ASN A 104 5.58 21.73 -20.40
C ASN A 104 4.47 22.78 -20.48
N SER A 105 3.51 22.76 -19.59
CA SER A 105 2.43 23.76 -19.52
C SER A 105 2.93 25.16 -19.19
N TYR A 106 3.98 25.27 -18.36
CA TYR A 106 4.64 26.55 -18.08
C TYR A 106 5.43 27.08 -19.28
N LEU A 107 6.09 26.21 -20.03
CA LEU A 107 6.91 26.58 -21.21
C LEU A 107 6.05 26.84 -22.44
N ASP A 108 4.85 26.30 -22.50
CA ASP A 108 3.91 26.52 -23.59
C ASP A 108 3.20 27.88 -23.39
N HIS A 109 3.73 28.90 -24.03
CA HIS A 109 3.17 30.25 -24.05
C HIS A 109 2.01 30.27 -25.06
N GLY A 110 0.87 29.75 -24.67
CA GLY A 110 -0.35 29.76 -25.47
C GLY A 110 -0.90 31.16 -25.76
N ALA A 111 -2.15 31.25 -26.23
CA ALA A 111 -2.81 32.53 -26.44
C ALA A 111 -2.84 33.36 -25.14
N PRO A 112 -2.73 34.72 -25.25
CA PRO A 112 -2.80 35.60 -24.09
C PRO A 112 -4.07 35.35 -23.29
N MET A 113 -3.92 35.11 -21.96
CA MET A 113 -5.03 34.93 -21.03
C MET A 113 -5.34 36.24 -20.30
N GLU A 114 -6.54 36.35 -19.80
CA GLU A 114 -6.84 37.40 -18.81
C GLU A 114 -5.99 37.24 -17.55
N PRO A 115 -5.55 38.35 -16.90
CA PRO A 115 -4.63 38.29 -15.75
C PRO A 115 -5.10 37.35 -14.61
N VAL A 116 -6.41 37.25 -14.38
CA VAL A 116 -6.96 36.35 -13.36
C VAL A 116 -6.78 34.90 -13.77
N MET A 117 -7.05 34.57 -15.02
CA MET A 117 -6.91 33.21 -15.57
C MET A 117 -5.44 32.78 -15.61
N GLU A 118 -4.55 33.71 -15.97
CA GLU A 118 -3.11 33.48 -15.94
C GLU A 118 -2.61 33.14 -14.51
N ASN A 119 -3.05 33.90 -13.51
CA ASN A 119 -2.70 33.63 -12.11
C ASN A 119 -3.23 32.26 -11.62
N ILE A 120 -4.42 31.88 -12.04
CA ILE A 120 -4.99 30.57 -11.75
C ILE A 120 -4.12 29.48 -12.39
N HIS A 121 -3.83 29.60 -13.68
CA HIS A 121 -3.03 28.64 -14.41
C HIS A 121 -1.60 28.48 -13.83
N LEU A 122 -0.93 29.58 -13.49
CA LEU A 122 0.38 29.55 -12.82
C LEU A 122 0.30 28.85 -11.46
N THR A 123 -0.78 29.08 -10.72
CA THR A 123 -1.01 28.39 -9.43
C THR A 123 -1.21 26.87 -9.64
N GLU A 124 -1.97 26.48 -10.64
CA GLU A 124 -2.18 25.06 -10.99
C GLU A 124 -0.87 24.37 -11.39
N VAL A 125 -0.06 25.04 -12.22
CA VAL A 125 1.28 24.58 -12.63
C VAL A 125 2.16 24.36 -11.42
N PHE A 126 2.24 25.36 -10.55
CA PHE A 126 3.10 25.29 -9.36
C PHE A 126 2.67 24.16 -8.40
N LEU A 127 1.40 24.07 -8.09
CA LEU A 127 0.86 23.02 -7.21
C LEU A 127 0.98 21.63 -7.84
N GLY A 128 0.75 21.52 -9.14
CA GLY A 128 0.89 20.25 -9.85
C GLY A 128 2.33 19.74 -9.85
N ILE A 129 3.30 20.60 -10.06
CA ILE A 129 4.73 20.26 -9.99
C ILE A 129 5.12 19.90 -8.55
N PHE A 130 4.63 20.65 -7.55
CA PHE A 130 4.91 20.38 -6.14
C PHE A 130 4.41 18.99 -5.74
N ILE A 131 3.13 18.69 -5.97
CA ILE A 131 2.54 17.40 -5.65
C ILE A 131 3.22 16.27 -6.43
N GLY A 132 3.48 16.48 -7.71
CA GLY A 132 4.17 15.51 -8.56
C GLY A 132 5.59 15.20 -8.09
N ALA A 133 6.36 16.21 -7.70
CA ALA A 133 7.75 16.06 -7.21
C ALA A 133 7.79 15.33 -5.86
N VAL A 134 6.89 15.67 -4.92
CA VAL A 134 6.75 14.96 -3.64
C VAL A 134 6.39 13.50 -3.86
N THR A 135 5.43 13.23 -4.74
CA THR A 135 5.01 11.88 -5.09
C THR A 135 6.15 11.08 -5.73
N PHE A 136 6.90 11.69 -6.63
CA PHE A 136 8.00 11.05 -7.33
C PHE A 136 9.09 10.55 -6.37
N THR A 137 9.66 11.43 -5.57
CA THR A 137 10.73 11.06 -4.64
C THR A 137 10.26 10.21 -3.49
N GLY A 138 9.08 10.50 -2.95
CA GLY A 138 8.47 9.69 -1.89
C GLY A 138 8.25 8.24 -2.34
N SER A 139 7.80 8.04 -3.56
CA SER A 139 7.58 6.72 -4.15
C SER A 139 8.88 5.97 -4.42
N ILE A 140 9.94 6.66 -4.83
CA ILE A 140 11.28 6.05 -4.99
C ILE A 140 11.81 5.55 -3.64
N VAL A 141 11.66 6.34 -2.58
CA VAL A 141 12.07 5.92 -1.23
C VAL A 141 11.26 4.74 -0.74
N ALA A 142 9.94 4.75 -0.96
CA ALA A 142 9.08 3.63 -0.61
C ALA A 142 9.49 2.35 -1.35
N PHE A 143 9.73 2.42 -2.65
CA PHE A 143 10.28 1.32 -3.43
C PHE A 143 11.60 0.80 -2.86
N GLY A 144 12.54 1.69 -2.55
CA GLY A 144 13.85 1.33 -2.00
C GLY A 144 13.75 0.64 -0.64
N LYS A 145 12.83 1.08 0.23
CA LYS A 145 12.56 0.46 1.53
C LYS A 145 11.88 -0.91 1.39
N LEU A 146 10.88 -1.02 0.52
CA LEU A 146 10.18 -2.28 0.28
C LEU A 146 11.11 -3.35 -0.30
N ARG A 147 11.99 -2.97 -1.22
CA ARG A 147 12.98 -3.87 -1.83
C ARG A 147 14.21 -4.12 -0.96
N GLY A 148 14.33 -3.43 0.17
CA GLY A 148 15.48 -3.57 1.07
C GLY A 148 16.78 -2.88 0.59
N ILE A 149 16.72 -2.06 -0.45
CA ILE A 149 17.83 -1.22 -0.92
C ILE A 149 18.12 -0.09 0.07
N ILE A 150 17.05 0.49 0.63
CA ILE A 150 17.11 1.51 1.67
C ILE A 150 16.69 0.86 2.98
N SER A 151 17.37 1.21 4.07
CA SER A 151 17.02 0.70 5.40
C SER A 151 15.55 0.98 5.75
N SER A 152 14.86 -0.02 6.26
CA SER A 152 13.47 0.10 6.73
C SER A 152 13.34 0.92 8.03
N LYS A 153 14.46 1.23 8.70
CA LYS A 153 14.46 2.08 9.89
C LYS A 153 14.04 3.50 9.53
N PRO A 154 13.27 4.17 10.41
CA PRO A 154 12.92 5.58 10.20
C PRO A 154 14.18 6.46 10.21
N LEU A 155 14.27 7.40 9.28
CA LEU A 155 15.31 8.43 9.30
C LEU A 155 14.93 9.50 10.34
N ALA A 156 15.59 9.49 11.48
CA ALA A 156 15.35 10.45 12.54
C ALA A 156 16.31 11.64 12.42
N LEU A 157 15.90 12.70 11.73
CA LEU A 157 16.62 13.97 11.71
C LEU A 157 16.21 14.86 12.88
N PRO A 158 17.14 15.58 13.52
CA PRO A 158 16.79 16.54 14.56
C PRO A 158 15.90 17.65 13.99
N ASN A 159 14.87 18.05 14.74
CA ASN A 159 13.90 19.08 14.34
C ASN A 159 13.12 18.81 13.03
N ARG A 160 12.93 17.54 12.65
CA ARG A 160 12.27 17.14 11.40
C ARG A 160 10.92 17.84 11.15
N HIS A 161 10.09 18.01 12.18
CA HIS A 161 8.80 18.69 12.04
C HIS A 161 8.95 20.18 11.70
N LYS A 162 9.95 20.84 12.29
CA LYS A 162 10.26 22.25 11.96
C LYS A 162 10.80 22.37 10.55
N MET A 163 11.63 21.41 10.10
CA MET A 163 12.15 21.37 8.72
C MET A 163 11.02 21.17 7.72
N ASN A 164 10.10 20.23 7.98
CA ASN A 164 8.95 19.98 7.12
C ASN A 164 8.04 21.22 7.03
N LEU A 165 7.76 21.85 8.17
CA LEU A 165 6.97 23.09 8.20
C LEU A 165 7.68 24.22 7.44
N ALA A 166 8.98 24.37 7.63
CA ALA A 166 9.78 25.36 6.91
C ALA A 166 9.74 25.12 5.40
N ALA A 167 9.87 23.87 4.94
CA ALA A 167 9.76 23.51 3.54
C ALA A 167 8.40 23.90 2.94
N LEU A 168 7.30 23.66 3.66
CA LEU A 168 5.96 24.04 3.23
C LEU A 168 5.78 25.56 3.19
N VAL A 169 6.24 26.27 4.22
CA VAL A 169 6.15 27.74 4.29
C VAL A 169 6.98 28.38 3.17
N ILE A 170 8.22 27.93 2.95
CA ILE A 170 9.08 28.44 1.88
C ILE A 170 8.44 28.14 0.51
N SER A 171 7.88 26.97 0.30
CA SER A 171 7.17 26.63 -0.93
C SER A 171 5.97 27.54 -1.18
N PHE A 172 5.21 27.86 -0.14
CA PHE A 172 4.10 28.82 -0.23
C PHE A 172 4.58 30.22 -0.58
N LEU A 173 5.66 30.69 0.03
CA LEU A 173 6.27 32.00 -0.33
C LEU A 173 6.77 32.00 -1.76
N LEU A 174 7.38 30.92 -2.23
CA LEU A 174 7.80 30.77 -3.62
C LEU A 174 6.62 30.74 -4.58
N LEU A 175 5.46 30.19 -4.20
CA LEU A 175 4.23 30.29 -4.98
C LEU A 175 3.81 31.74 -5.16
N VAL A 176 3.83 32.54 -4.10
CA VAL A 176 3.48 33.96 -4.18
C VAL A 176 4.45 34.70 -5.10
N VAL A 177 5.74 34.42 -4.98
CA VAL A 177 6.77 35.01 -5.87
C VAL A 177 6.52 34.57 -7.33
N PHE A 178 6.25 33.29 -7.57
CA PHE A 178 6.01 32.73 -8.89
C PHE A 178 4.82 33.39 -9.61
N VAL A 179 3.71 33.58 -8.89
CA VAL A 179 2.48 34.17 -9.44
C VAL A 179 2.60 35.69 -9.60
N ARG A 180 3.36 36.38 -8.74
CA ARG A 180 3.44 37.83 -8.68
C ARG A 180 4.65 38.43 -9.47
N ALA A 181 5.60 37.60 -9.90
CA ALA A 181 6.80 38.08 -10.57
C ALA A 181 6.48 38.56 -12.01
N ASP A 182 6.89 39.75 -12.31
CA ASP A 182 6.77 40.34 -13.65
C ASP A 182 7.85 39.82 -14.63
N SER A 183 8.89 39.18 -14.12
CA SER A 183 10.02 38.66 -14.88
C SER A 183 9.96 37.14 -14.99
N VAL A 184 10.03 36.62 -16.20
CA VAL A 184 10.15 35.17 -16.49
C VAL A 184 11.37 34.57 -15.79
N GLY A 185 12.45 35.31 -15.61
CA GLY A 185 13.63 34.82 -14.88
C GLY A 185 13.35 34.53 -13.41
N TRP A 186 12.64 35.40 -12.72
CA TRP A 186 12.26 35.20 -11.33
C TRP A 186 11.22 34.07 -11.17
N GLN A 187 10.29 33.98 -12.11
CA GLN A 187 9.35 32.85 -12.15
C GLN A 187 10.10 31.51 -12.28
N ALA A 188 11.02 31.41 -13.20
CA ALA A 188 11.84 30.23 -13.42
C ALA A 188 12.67 29.86 -12.19
N VAL A 189 13.30 30.84 -11.54
CA VAL A 189 14.05 30.61 -10.29
C VAL A 189 13.15 30.10 -9.19
N ALA A 190 11.98 30.72 -8.99
CA ALA A 190 11.02 30.26 -7.99
C ALA A 190 10.54 28.83 -8.25
N LEU A 191 10.26 28.49 -9.50
CA LEU A 191 9.81 27.15 -9.91
C LEU A 191 10.90 26.09 -9.69
N VAL A 192 12.15 26.37 -10.05
CA VAL A 192 13.28 25.45 -9.86
C VAL A 192 13.58 25.24 -8.38
N LEU A 193 13.60 26.32 -7.59
CA LEU A 193 13.82 26.21 -6.14
C LEU A 193 12.71 25.41 -5.46
N MET A 194 11.45 25.68 -5.80
CA MET A 194 10.33 24.91 -5.28
C MET A 194 10.44 23.44 -5.66
N THR A 195 10.77 23.12 -6.90
CA THR A 195 10.91 21.74 -7.37
C THR A 195 12.00 21.02 -6.58
N ALA A 196 13.14 21.65 -6.33
CA ALA A 196 14.21 21.09 -5.51
C ALA A 196 13.75 20.84 -4.06
N ILE A 197 13.04 21.81 -3.47
CA ILE A 197 12.48 21.68 -2.11
C ILE A 197 11.45 20.54 -2.07
N ALA A 198 10.56 20.45 -3.05
CA ALA A 198 9.54 19.42 -3.13
C ALA A 198 10.14 18.01 -3.27
N LEU A 199 11.19 17.86 -4.09
CA LEU A 199 11.93 16.60 -4.23
C LEU A 199 12.59 16.19 -2.89
N ALA A 200 13.25 17.11 -2.22
CA ALA A 200 13.87 16.88 -0.92
C ALA A 200 12.82 16.57 0.17
N PHE A 201 11.70 17.28 0.16
CA PHE A 201 10.59 17.08 1.08
C PHE A 201 9.94 15.70 0.91
N GLY A 202 9.65 15.28 -0.32
CA GLY A 202 9.09 13.96 -0.60
C GLY A 202 10.02 12.82 -0.18
N TRP A 203 11.32 12.98 -0.42
CA TRP A 203 12.33 12.03 0.06
C TRP A 203 12.31 11.91 1.57
N HIS A 204 12.42 13.04 2.27
CA HIS A 204 12.49 13.07 3.72
C HIS A 204 11.19 12.54 4.37
N LEU A 205 10.02 12.90 3.81
CA LEU A 205 8.71 12.50 4.32
C LEU A 205 8.60 10.98 4.44
N VAL A 206 8.92 10.25 3.38
CA VAL A 206 8.84 8.79 3.35
C VAL A 206 10.04 8.13 4.03
N ALA A 207 11.24 8.72 3.96
CA ALA A 207 12.42 8.20 4.64
C ALA A 207 12.25 8.20 6.17
N SER A 208 11.51 9.15 6.73
CA SER A 208 11.24 9.25 8.16
C SER A 208 10.19 8.25 8.68
N ILE A 209 9.51 7.53 7.81
CA ILE A 209 8.49 6.52 8.19
C ILE A 209 9.14 5.14 8.25
N GLY A 210 8.82 4.38 9.30
CA GLY A 210 9.36 3.03 9.50
C GLY A 210 8.74 1.99 8.57
N GLY A 211 9.45 0.86 8.43
CA GLY A 211 9.01 -0.24 7.57
C GLY A 211 7.66 -0.84 7.95
N ALA A 212 7.36 -0.93 9.24
CA ALA A 212 6.08 -1.45 9.73
C ALA A 212 4.87 -0.66 9.20
N ASP A 213 5.05 0.63 8.93
CA ASP A 213 4.01 1.53 8.46
C ASP A 213 3.95 1.64 6.92
N MET A 214 4.76 0.86 6.19
CA MET A 214 4.80 0.89 4.71
C MET A 214 3.46 0.61 4.04
N PRO A 215 2.57 -0.27 4.52
CA PRO A 215 1.25 -0.43 3.92
C PRO A 215 0.44 0.88 3.88
N VAL A 216 0.52 1.68 4.94
CA VAL A 216 -0.11 3.01 5.01
C VAL A 216 0.56 3.97 4.02
N VAL A 217 1.89 3.93 3.94
CA VAL A 217 2.66 4.78 3.00
C VAL A 217 2.27 4.51 1.55
N VAL A 218 2.18 3.24 1.15
CA VAL A 218 1.75 2.86 -0.21
C VAL A 218 0.36 3.40 -0.50
N SER A 219 -0.57 3.31 0.44
CA SER A 219 -1.91 3.87 0.30
C SER A 219 -1.91 5.41 0.22
N MET A 220 -1.06 6.08 1.02
CA MET A 220 -0.86 7.53 0.93
C MET A 220 -0.29 7.97 -0.42
N LEU A 221 0.70 7.24 -0.94
CA LEU A 221 1.28 7.52 -2.25
C LEU A 221 0.25 7.35 -3.36
N ASN A 222 -0.67 6.40 -3.23
CA ASN A 222 -1.81 6.28 -4.12
C ASN A 222 -2.69 7.53 -4.08
N SER A 223 -2.97 8.07 -2.88
CA SER A 223 -3.68 9.34 -2.73
C SER A 223 -2.93 10.50 -3.39
N TYR A 224 -1.63 10.62 -3.16
CA TYR A 224 -0.80 11.69 -3.77
C TYR A 224 -0.75 11.59 -5.29
N SER A 225 -0.66 10.37 -5.85
CA SER A 225 -0.75 10.17 -7.30
C SER A 225 -2.11 10.61 -7.85
N GLY A 226 -3.19 10.33 -7.14
CA GLY A 226 -4.52 10.80 -7.50
C GLY A 226 -4.61 12.32 -7.52
N TRP A 227 -4.11 13.00 -6.51
CA TRP A 227 -4.06 14.46 -6.48
C TRP A 227 -3.13 15.04 -7.55
N ALA A 228 -2.01 14.37 -7.85
CA ALA A 228 -1.13 14.76 -8.96
C ALA A 228 -1.84 14.64 -10.32
N ALA A 229 -2.61 13.58 -10.54
CA ALA A 229 -3.42 13.40 -11.75
C ALA A 229 -4.52 14.46 -11.85
N ALA A 230 -5.20 14.80 -10.75
CA ALA A 230 -6.19 15.88 -10.73
C ALA A 230 -5.56 17.23 -11.06
N ALA A 231 -4.40 17.55 -10.50
CA ALA A 231 -3.66 18.77 -10.81
C ALA A 231 -3.24 18.84 -12.29
N ALA A 232 -2.78 17.72 -12.85
CA ALA A 232 -2.51 17.63 -14.29
C ALA A 232 -3.79 17.85 -15.11
N GLY A 233 -4.94 17.35 -14.64
CA GLY A 233 -6.23 17.57 -15.26
C GLY A 233 -6.63 19.04 -15.31
N PHE A 234 -6.41 19.80 -14.23
CA PHE A 234 -6.60 21.26 -14.22
C PHE A 234 -5.69 21.97 -15.23
N MET A 235 -4.39 21.67 -15.20
CA MET A 235 -3.41 22.25 -16.14
C MET A 235 -3.76 21.98 -17.61
N LEU A 236 -4.30 20.81 -17.91
CA LEU A 236 -4.66 20.38 -19.26
C LEU A 236 -6.14 20.65 -19.63
N SER A 237 -6.91 21.25 -18.73
CA SER A 237 -8.36 21.42 -18.88
C SER A 237 -9.07 20.11 -19.25
N ASN A 238 -8.67 19.01 -18.60
CA ASN A 238 -9.20 17.67 -18.85
C ASN A 238 -10.06 17.22 -17.67
N ASP A 239 -11.37 17.31 -17.84
CA ASP A 239 -12.35 16.98 -16.80
C ASP A 239 -12.27 15.53 -16.32
N LEU A 240 -11.94 14.60 -17.21
CA LEU A 240 -11.81 13.19 -16.84
C LEU A 240 -10.63 12.95 -15.89
N LEU A 241 -9.49 13.59 -16.14
CA LEU A 241 -8.34 13.53 -15.23
C LEU A 241 -8.66 14.16 -13.87
N ILE A 242 -9.41 15.25 -13.85
CA ILE A 242 -9.85 15.89 -12.60
C ILE A 242 -10.71 14.93 -11.79
N VAL A 243 -11.74 14.36 -12.40
CA VAL A 243 -12.68 13.45 -11.75
C VAL A 243 -11.95 12.17 -11.27
N THR A 244 -11.21 11.52 -12.15
CA THR A 244 -10.51 10.28 -11.80
C THR A 244 -9.41 10.50 -10.78
N GLY A 245 -8.66 11.58 -10.90
CA GLY A 245 -7.66 11.96 -9.92
C GLY A 245 -8.26 12.25 -8.54
N ALA A 246 -9.39 12.94 -8.48
CA ALA A 246 -10.12 13.21 -7.25
C ALA A 246 -10.66 11.91 -6.61
N LEU A 247 -11.22 11.00 -7.41
CA LEU A 247 -11.68 9.69 -6.94
C LEU A 247 -10.54 8.86 -6.33
N VAL A 248 -9.43 8.73 -7.05
CA VAL A 248 -8.26 7.97 -6.58
C VAL A 248 -7.62 8.65 -5.37
N GLY A 249 -7.47 9.97 -5.40
CA GLY A 249 -6.92 10.75 -4.30
C GLY A 249 -7.73 10.59 -3.02
N SER A 250 -9.05 10.71 -3.13
CA SER A 250 -9.97 10.57 -2.00
C SER A 250 -10.01 9.14 -1.47
N SER A 251 -10.11 8.14 -2.34
CA SER A 251 -10.13 6.74 -1.93
C SER A 251 -8.84 6.32 -1.23
N GLY A 252 -7.68 6.75 -1.74
CA GLY A 252 -6.39 6.51 -1.10
C GLY A 252 -6.27 7.19 0.27
N ALA A 253 -6.78 8.41 0.42
CA ALA A 253 -6.80 9.13 1.70
C ALA A 253 -7.70 8.43 2.73
N ILE A 254 -8.89 8.02 2.33
CA ILE A 254 -9.85 7.30 3.19
C ILE A 254 -9.25 5.96 3.63
N LEU A 255 -8.66 5.21 2.69
CA LEU A 255 -8.01 3.94 3.00
C LEU A 255 -6.83 4.12 3.97
N SER A 256 -6.00 5.13 3.75
CA SER A 256 -4.89 5.46 4.66
C SER A 256 -5.39 5.83 6.06
N TYR A 257 -6.49 6.57 6.15
CA TYR A 257 -7.13 6.91 7.43
C TYR A 257 -7.62 5.67 8.18
N ILE A 258 -8.31 4.77 7.48
CA ILE A 258 -8.80 3.51 8.05
C ILE A 258 -7.64 2.64 8.54
N MET A 259 -6.57 2.55 7.75
CA MET A 259 -5.37 1.78 8.12
C MET A 259 -4.66 2.41 9.33
N CYS A 260 -4.51 3.73 9.38
CA CYS A 260 -3.95 4.43 10.54
C CYS A 260 -4.77 4.13 11.80
N LYS A 261 -6.11 4.16 11.70
CA LYS A 261 -6.99 3.82 12.81
C LYS A 261 -6.81 2.36 13.25
N ALA A 262 -6.70 1.42 12.30
CA ALA A 262 -6.44 0.02 12.58
C ALA A 262 -5.07 -0.24 13.24
N MET A 263 -4.12 0.67 13.07
CA MET A 263 -2.80 0.62 13.71
C MET A 263 -2.71 1.46 14.99
N ASN A 264 -3.82 2.07 15.43
CA ASN A 264 -3.85 3.07 16.51
C ASN A 264 -2.85 4.22 16.30
N ARG A 265 -2.76 4.70 15.06
CA ARG A 265 -1.87 5.80 14.66
C ARG A 265 -2.67 7.02 14.25
N SER A 266 -2.14 8.20 14.56
CA SER A 266 -2.73 9.45 14.08
C SER A 266 -2.46 9.64 12.59
N PHE A 267 -3.50 9.79 11.79
CA PHE A 267 -3.39 10.07 10.35
C PHE A 267 -2.58 11.35 10.06
N ILE A 268 -2.77 12.40 10.88
CA ILE A 268 -2.02 13.65 10.75
C ILE A 268 -0.53 13.43 11.00
N SER A 269 -0.17 12.61 11.99
CA SER A 269 1.23 12.26 12.26
C SER A 269 1.88 11.55 11.08
N VAL A 270 1.16 10.67 10.37
CA VAL A 270 1.67 9.99 9.17
C VAL A 270 1.95 11.00 8.08
N ILE A 271 0.97 11.85 7.76
CA ILE A 271 1.11 12.88 6.70
C ILE A 271 2.26 13.85 7.02
N ALA A 272 2.44 14.20 8.29
CA ALA A 272 3.52 15.10 8.71
C ALA A 272 4.92 14.44 8.77
N GLY A 273 5.04 13.16 8.38
CA GLY A 273 6.31 12.42 8.46
C GLY A 273 6.74 12.11 9.89
N GLY A 274 5.78 11.98 10.80
CA GLY A 274 6.00 11.98 12.22
C GLY A 274 5.69 10.69 12.98
N PHE A 275 5.98 9.51 12.43
CA PHE A 275 6.15 8.33 13.28
C PHE A 275 7.62 8.17 13.67
N GLY A 276 8.02 8.95 14.60
CA GLY A 276 9.15 8.63 15.39
C GLY A 276 8.65 8.36 16.77
N THR A 277 8.43 7.15 17.12
CA THR A 277 9.09 6.69 18.32
C THR A 277 10.56 6.90 18.04
N ASP A 278 11.17 7.86 18.74
CA ASP A 278 12.62 7.98 18.81
C ASP A 278 13.14 6.57 18.96
N GLY A 279 14.02 6.12 18.07
CA GLY A 279 14.48 4.73 17.97
C GLY A 279 15.26 4.22 19.17
N SER A 280 14.88 4.61 20.35
CA SER A 280 15.26 4.08 21.64
C SER A 280 14.34 2.94 22.08
N SER A 281 14.15 1.96 21.21
CA SER A 281 13.82 0.64 21.73
C SER A 281 15.12 -0.01 22.24
N THR A 282 15.67 0.56 23.28
CA THR A 282 16.38 -0.23 24.29
C THR A 282 15.28 -0.98 25.07
N GLY A 283 14.56 -1.87 24.39
CA GLY A 283 13.98 -2.99 25.07
C GLY A 283 15.16 -3.76 25.63
N ASN A 284 15.39 -3.67 26.94
CA ASN A 284 16.15 -4.70 27.62
C ASN A 284 15.63 -6.02 27.09
N ALA A 285 16.51 -6.85 26.59
CA ALA A 285 16.23 -8.27 26.45
C ALA A 285 16.00 -8.78 27.87
N GLU A 286 14.80 -8.56 28.41
CA GLU A 286 14.31 -9.36 29.53
C GLU A 286 14.32 -10.78 29.01
N GLU A 287 14.89 -11.69 29.78
CA GLU A 287 14.86 -13.12 29.48
C GLU A 287 13.38 -13.51 29.33
N MET A 288 12.90 -13.60 28.09
CA MET A 288 11.49 -13.87 27.78
C MET A 288 11.11 -15.34 27.99
N GLY A 289 11.87 -16.11 28.76
CA GLY A 289 11.59 -17.51 29.04
C GLY A 289 12.05 -18.46 27.93
N GLU A 290 11.65 -19.71 28.07
CA GLU A 290 11.97 -20.77 27.12
C GLU A 290 10.80 -20.95 26.12
N TYR A 291 11.12 -21.14 24.85
CA TYR A 291 10.17 -21.53 23.84
C TYR A 291 10.11 -23.06 23.70
N ARG A 292 9.00 -23.57 23.20
CA ARG A 292 8.81 -25.00 22.94
C ARG A 292 8.83 -25.25 21.44
N GLU A 293 9.59 -26.25 21.02
CA GLU A 293 9.60 -26.68 19.61
C GLU A 293 8.62 -27.82 19.39
N THR A 294 8.11 -27.92 18.18
CA THR A 294 7.25 -29.01 17.70
C THR A 294 7.71 -29.51 16.34
N THR A 295 7.17 -30.64 15.93
CA THR A 295 7.43 -31.27 14.63
C THR A 295 6.21 -31.19 13.73
N ALA A 296 6.40 -31.37 12.42
CA ALA A 296 5.29 -31.40 11.47
C ALA A 296 4.31 -32.56 11.74
N GLU A 297 4.83 -33.68 12.22
CA GLU A 297 4.05 -34.85 12.60
C GLU A 297 3.15 -34.58 13.81
N ASP A 298 3.69 -33.93 14.84
CA ASP A 298 2.94 -33.57 16.05
C ASP A 298 1.85 -32.54 15.71
N VAL A 299 2.17 -31.56 14.86
CA VAL A 299 1.19 -30.57 14.38
C VAL A 299 0.08 -31.24 13.58
N ALA A 300 0.41 -32.19 12.70
CA ALA A 300 -0.57 -32.93 11.94
C ALA A 300 -1.53 -33.72 12.86
N GLU A 301 -0.99 -34.33 13.93
CA GLU A 301 -1.81 -35.07 14.92
C GLU A 301 -2.71 -34.11 15.72
N GLN A 302 -2.20 -32.96 16.15
CA GLN A 302 -3.00 -31.90 16.77
C GLN A 302 -4.14 -31.44 15.88
N LEU A 303 -3.87 -31.24 14.60
CA LEU A 303 -4.89 -30.85 13.62
C LEU A 303 -5.95 -31.93 13.40
N LYS A 304 -5.54 -33.21 13.36
CA LYS A 304 -6.49 -34.36 13.26
C LYS A 304 -7.46 -34.41 14.44
N ASN A 305 -7.00 -33.99 15.62
CA ASN A 305 -7.77 -33.99 16.86
C ASN A 305 -8.55 -32.69 17.12
N SER A 306 -8.34 -31.68 16.30
CA SER A 306 -9.02 -30.38 16.42
C SER A 306 -10.39 -30.41 15.74
N THR A 307 -11.33 -29.65 16.29
CA THR A 307 -12.65 -29.41 15.67
C THR A 307 -12.72 -28.06 15.01
N SER A 308 -11.93 -27.11 15.48
CA SER A 308 -11.85 -25.72 15.01
C SER A 308 -10.40 -25.29 14.85
N VAL A 309 -10.06 -24.79 13.67
CA VAL A 309 -8.74 -24.30 13.31
C VAL A 309 -8.86 -22.89 12.72
N ILE A 310 -8.04 -21.98 13.16
CA ILE A 310 -7.89 -20.66 12.55
C ILE A 310 -6.46 -20.49 12.05
N ILE A 311 -6.31 -20.02 10.82
CA ILE A 311 -5.02 -19.71 10.21
C ILE A 311 -4.86 -18.21 10.14
N THR A 312 -3.78 -17.67 10.68
CA THR A 312 -3.45 -16.25 10.64
C THR A 312 -2.23 -16.04 9.73
N PRO A 313 -2.46 -15.69 8.46
CA PRO A 313 -1.38 -15.50 7.51
C PRO A 313 -0.72 -14.14 7.68
N GLY A 314 0.56 -14.08 7.36
CA GLY A 314 1.33 -12.85 7.29
C GLY A 314 2.25 -12.81 6.08
N TYR A 315 3.05 -11.77 5.97
CA TYR A 315 3.95 -11.57 4.84
C TYR A 315 4.94 -12.72 4.62
N GLY A 316 5.37 -13.37 5.69
CA GLY A 316 6.28 -14.53 5.58
C GLY A 316 5.67 -15.71 4.81
N MET A 317 4.34 -15.89 4.85
CA MET A 317 3.64 -16.87 4.02
C MET A 317 3.78 -16.53 2.53
N ALA A 318 3.65 -15.25 2.18
CA ALA A 318 3.81 -14.78 0.82
C ALA A 318 5.25 -14.99 0.31
N VAL A 319 6.25 -14.63 1.11
CA VAL A 319 7.67 -14.77 0.77
C VAL A 319 8.05 -16.23 0.50
N ALA A 320 7.51 -17.15 1.31
CA ALA A 320 7.74 -18.58 1.13
C ALA A 320 6.86 -19.21 0.04
N GLN A 321 5.94 -18.45 -0.56
CA GLN A 321 4.92 -18.97 -1.49
C GLN A 321 4.12 -20.15 -0.90
N ALA A 322 3.84 -20.05 0.40
CA ALA A 322 3.16 -21.10 1.15
C ALA A 322 1.63 -21.08 1.02
N GLN A 323 1.05 -20.08 0.34
CA GLN A 323 -0.40 -19.96 0.15
C GLN A 323 -1.02 -21.18 -0.55
N TYR A 324 -0.32 -21.80 -1.47
CA TYR A 324 -0.81 -22.98 -2.18
C TYR A 324 -0.91 -24.22 -1.29
N PRO A 325 0.15 -24.65 -0.56
CA PRO A 325 0.03 -25.74 0.37
C PRO A 325 -0.89 -25.43 1.56
N VAL A 326 -1.01 -24.16 1.98
CA VAL A 326 -1.99 -23.74 3.00
C VAL A 326 -3.42 -23.92 2.49
N ALA A 327 -3.70 -23.59 1.23
CA ALA A 327 -5.00 -23.86 0.62
C ALA A 327 -5.31 -25.37 0.61
N GLU A 328 -4.33 -26.19 0.30
CA GLU A 328 -4.47 -27.66 0.27
C GLU A 328 -4.72 -28.23 1.68
N ILE A 329 -4.02 -27.74 2.72
CA ILE A 329 -4.30 -28.10 4.12
C ILE A 329 -5.74 -27.76 4.48
N THR A 330 -6.18 -26.55 4.11
CA THR A 330 -7.55 -26.09 4.40
C THR A 330 -8.58 -27.02 3.79
N GLU A 331 -8.41 -27.40 2.52
CA GLU A 331 -9.30 -28.33 1.84
C GLU A 331 -9.35 -29.70 2.54
N LYS A 332 -8.18 -30.25 2.88
CA LYS A 332 -8.08 -31.57 3.54
C LYS A 332 -8.68 -31.59 4.94
N LEU A 333 -8.47 -30.55 5.73
CA LEU A 333 -9.05 -30.45 7.05
C LEU A 333 -10.59 -30.28 6.98
N ARG A 334 -11.08 -29.48 6.05
CA ARG A 334 -12.51 -29.33 5.82
C ARG A 334 -13.18 -30.63 5.36
N ALA A 335 -12.51 -31.41 4.51
CA ALA A 335 -12.98 -32.72 4.06
C ALA A 335 -13.10 -33.72 5.23
N ARG A 336 -12.37 -33.52 6.32
CA ARG A 336 -12.50 -34.30 7.58
C ARG A 336 -13.56 -33.76 8.54
N GLY A 337 -14.30 -32.73 8.15
CA GLY A 337 -15.31 -32.09 8.98
C GLY A 337 -14.77 -31.08 9.99
N ILE A 338 -13.50 -30.68 9.89
CA ILE A 338 -12.88 -29.66 10.74
C ILE A 338 -13.25 -28.28 10.23
N LYS A 339 -13.71 -27.39 11.11
CA LYS A 339 -14.01 -26.02 10.78
C LYS A 339 -12.70 -25.22 10.65
N VAL A 340 -12.34 -24.87 9.43
CA VAL A 340 -11.13 -24.06 9.14
C VAL A 340 -11.53 -22.68 8.67
N ARG A 341 -10.95 -21.66 9.29
CA ARG A 341 -11.14 -20.24 8.93
C ARG A 341 -9.79 -19.51 8.91
N PHE A 342 -9.77 -18.40 8.21
CA PHE A 342 -8.63 -17.48 8.19
C PHE A 342 -8.97 -16.20 8.93
N GLY A 343 -8.04 -15.71 9.75
CA GLY A 343 -8.12 -14.41 10.42
C GLY A 343 -7.14 -13.45 9.79
N ILE A 344 -7.65 -12.42 9.14
CA ILE A 344 -6.84 -11.43 8.41
C ILE A 344 -6.75 -10.14 9.19
N HIS A 345 -5.53 -9.74 9.52
CA HIS A 345 -5.28 -8.42 10.10
C HIS A 345 -5.31 -7.34 9.00
N PRO A 346 -5.90 -6.15 9.25
CA PRO A 346 -6.03 -5.08 8.24
C PRO A 346 -4.72 -4.64 7.60
N VAL A 347 -3.60 -4.75 8.33
CA VAL A 347 -2.26 -4.36 7.83
C VAL A 347 -1.34 -5.57 7.62
N ALA A 348 -1.89 -6.78 7.55
CA ALA A 348 -1.11 -7.97 7.22
C ALA A 348 -0.55 -7.86 5.79
N GLY A 349 0.75 -8.11 5.64
CA GLY A 349 1.43 -7.95 4.36
C GLY A 349 2.14 -6.61 4.22
N ARG A 350 2.27 -6.13 2.99
CA ARG A 350 2.96 -4.88 2.64
C ARG A 350 2.13 -3.93 1.78
N LEU A 351 0.88 -4.29 1.50
CA LEU A 351 -0.11 -3.45 0.86
C LEU A 351 -1.51 -3.82 1.38
N PRO A 352 -2.49 -2.92 1.25
CA PRO A 352 -3.88 -3.23 1.65
C PRO A 352 -4.43 -4.46 0.93
N GLY A 353 -5.04 -5.37 1.70
CA GLY A 353 -5.64 -6.58 1.14
C GLY A 353 -4.66 -7.63 0.61
N HIS A 354 -3.37 -7.52 0.92
CA HIS A 354 -2.33 -8.40 0.40
C HIS A 354 -2.63 -9.88 0.68
N MET A 355 -3.02 -10.22 1.90
CA MET A 355 -3.34 -11.60 2.25
C MET A 355 -4.60 -12.11 1.56
N ASN A 356 -5.61 -11.27 1.41
CA ASN A 356 -6.85 -11.62 0.71
C ASN A 356 -6.58 -11.99 -0.76
N VAL A 357 -5.73 -11.22 -1.43
CA VAL A 357 -5.33 -11.49 -2.83
C VAL A 357 -4.55 -12.80 -2.94
N LEU A 358 -3.61 -13.07 -2.03
CA LEU A 358 -2.84 -14.32 -2.03
C LEU A 358 -3.72 -15.55 -1.79
N LEU A 359 -4.66 -15.47 -0.87
CA LEU A 359 -5.60 -16.56 -0.60
C LEU A 359 -6.56 -16.76 -1.79
N ALA A 360 -6.98 -15.70 -2.45
CA ALA A 360 -7.78 -15.78 -3.66
C ALA A 360 -7.01 -16.42 -4.82
N GLU A 361 -5.72 -16.08 -4.98
CA GLU A 361 -4.82 -16.72 -5.96
C GLU A 361 -4.69 -18.22 -5.72
N ALA A 362 -4.57 -18.63 -4.46
CA ALA A 362 -4.53 -20.03 -4.05
C ALA A 362 -5.90 -20.71 -4.08
N LYS A 363 -6.96 -20.02 -4.50
CA LYS A 363 -8.34 -20.53 -4.60
C LYS A 363 -8.96 -20.95 -3.26
N VAL A 364 -8.54 -20.33 -2.18
CA VAL A 364 -9.21 -20.49 -0.87
C VAL A 364 -10.63 -19.94 -0.97
N PRO A 365 -11.66 -20.69 -0.51
CA PRO A 365 -13.03 -20.19 -0.52
C PRO A 365 -13.17 -18.87 0.24
N TYR A 366 -13.87 -17.92 -0.34
CA TYR A 366 -14.01 -16.59 0.23
C TYR A 366 -14.76 -16.56 1.58
N ASP A 367 -15.71 -17.46 1.75
CA ASP A 367 -16.56 -17.59 2.94
C ASP A 367 -15.79 -17.97 4.22
N VAL A 368 -14.58 -18.50 4.10
CA VAL A 368 -13.73 -18.86 5.24
C VAL A 368 -12.66 -17.82 5.57
N VAL A 369 -12.56 -16.76 4.78
CA VAL A 369 -11.59 -15.65 4.97
C VAL A 369 -12.31 -14.51 5.68
N LEU A 370 -11.99 -14.31 6.95
CA LEU A 370 -12.66 -13.34 7.84
C LEU A 370 -11.69 -12.23 8.26
N GLU A 371 -12.23 -11.03 8.40
CA GLU A 371 -11.48 -9.89 8.93
C GLU A 371 -11.28 -10.02 10.45
N MET A 372 -10.30 -9.31 10.98
CA MET A 372 -9.95 -9.35 12.40
C MET A 372 -11.15 -9.08 13.32
N ASP A 373 -11.97 -8.09 12.98
CA ASP A 373 -13.15 -7.71 13.79
C ASP A 373 -14.23 -8.80 13.82
N GLU A 374 -14.27 -9.68 12.81
CA GLU A 374 -15.22 -10.77 12.72
C GLU A 374 -14.77 -12.02 13.48
N ILE A 375 -13.44 -12.20 13.64
CA ILE A 375 -12.89 -13.47 14.13
C ILE A 375 -12.21 -13.35 15.50
N ASN A 376 -11.90 -12.14 15.96
CA ASN A 376 -11.04 -11.95 17.13
C ASN A 376 -11.64 -12.54 18.42
N ASP A 377 -12.95 -12.50 18.57
CA ASP A 377 -13.64 -13.07 19.72
C ASP A 377 -13.70 -14.60 19.67
N ASP A 378 -13.56 -15.21 18.51
CA ASP A 378 -13.66 -16.65 18.30
C ASP A 378 -12.39 -17.43 18.69
N PHE A 379 -11.27 -16.75 18.94
CA PHE A 379 -10.04 -17.43 19.33
C PHE A 379 -10.18 -18.22 20.65
N ALA A 380 -10.97 -17.72 21.58
CA ALA A 380 -11.21 -18.40 22.86
C ALA A 380 -11.86 -19.79 22.69
N ASP A 381 -12.65 -19.98 21.64
CA ASP A 381 -13.36 -21.23 21.33
C ASP A 381 -12.62 -22.03 20.22
N THR A 382 -11.39 -21.70 19.92
CA THR A 382 -10.59 -22.33 18.85
C THR A 382 -9.61 -23.34 19.44
N ASP A 383 -9.57 -24.55 18.89
CA ASP A 383 -8.68 -25.61 19.36
C ASP A 383 -7.22 -25.33 18.95
N THR A 384 -6.98 -25.02 17.68
CA THR A 384 -5.63 -24.81 17.15
C THR A 384 -5.59 -23.59 16.24
N VAL A 385 -4.58 -22.74 16.44
CA VAL A 385 -4.26 -21.62 15.57
C VAL A 385 -2.91 -21.87 14.89
N LEU A 386 -2.87 -21.70 13.57
CA LEU A 386 -1.65 -21.73 12.79
C LEU A 386 -1.25 -20.29 12.42
N VAL A 387 -0.16 -19.81 13.00
CA VAL A 387 0.41 -18.50 12.68
C VAL A 387 1.48 -18.71 11.61
N ILE A 388 1.18 -18.31 10.37
CA ILE A 388 2.05 -18.58 9.21
C ILE A 388 2.58 -17.28 8.64
N GLY A 389 3.83 -16.96 8.97
CA GLY A 389 4.51 -15.78 8.46
C GLY A 389 4.02 -14.44 9.03
N ALA A 390 3.24 -14.46 10.10
CA ALA A 390 2.84 -13.28 10.86
C ALA A 390 3.72 -13.13 12.12
N ASN A 391 3.96 -11.90 12.56
CA ASN A 391 4.67 -11.60 13.79
C ASN A 391 4.01 -10.43 14.55
N ASP A 392 4.13 -9.21 14.03
CA ASP A 392 3.65 -8.02 14.73
C ASP A 392 2.13 -7.99 14.89
N THR A 393 1.41 -8.54 13.94
CA THR A 393 -0.06 -8.61 13.91
C THR A 393 -0.69 -9.58 14.93
N VAL A 394 0.14 -10.43 15.53
CA VAL A 394 -0.24 -11.40 16.58
C VAL A 394 0.54 -11.18 17.88
N ASN A 395 1.14 -10.02 18.06
CA ASN A 395 2.03 -9.72 19.16
C ASN A 395 1.28 -9.15 20.37
N PRO A 396 1.24 -9.87 21.52
CA PRO A 396 0.60 -9.39 22.74
C PRO A 396 1.19 -8.08 23.30
N ALA A 397 2.46 -7.77 23.00
CA ALA A 397 3.10 -6.54 23.44
C ALA A 397 2.38 -5.27 22.95
N ALA A 398 1.59 -5.36 21.89
CA ALA A 398 0.73 -4.26 21.45
C ALA A 398 -0.32 -3.85 22.49
N LEU A 399 -0.78 -4.78 23.31
CA LEU A 399 -1.77 -4.58 24.37
C LEU A 399 -1.13 -4.48 25.76
N GLU A 400 -0.04 -5.21 26.00
CA GLU A 400 0.57 -5.41 27.32
C GLU A 400 1.70 -4.40 27.63
N ASP A 401 2.41 -3.89 26.63
CA ASP A 401 3.53 -2.95 26.81
C ASP A 401 3.22 -1.55 26.23
N PRO A 402 2.92 -0.55 27.06
CA PRO A 402 2.65 0.82 26.60
C PRO A 402 3.85 1.51 25.92
N ARG A 403 5.08 0.98 26.13
CA ARG A 403 6.32 1.53 25.55
C ARG A 403 6.70 0.87 24.23
N SER A 404 6.00 -0.18 23.86
CA SER A 404 6.24 -0.88 22.60
C SER A 404 6.00 0.05 21.38
N PRO A 405 6.81 -0.02 20.35
CA PRO A 405 6.55 0.68 19.08
C PRO A 405 5.20 0.35 18.44
N ILE A 406 4.61 -0.79 18.80
CA ILE A 406 3.29 -1.23 18.32
C ILE A 406 2.19 -1.05 19.38
N ALA A 407 2.47 -0.34 20.48
CA ALA A 407 1.52 -0.14 21.57
C ALA A 407 0.17 0.41 21.07
N GLY A 408 -0.92 -0.19 21.55
CA GLY A 408 -2.29 0.20 21.22
C GLY A 408 -2.76 -0.26 19.84
N MET A 409 -1.93 -0.91 19.03
CA MET A 409 -2.36 -1.54 17.78
C MET A 409 -3.30 -2.70 18.11
N PRO A 410 -4.53 -2.74 17.55
CA PRO A 410 -5.35 -3.93 17.61
C PRO A 410 -4.60 -5.10 16.95
N VAL A 411 -4.61 -6.27 17.58
CA VAL A 411 -3.94 -7.46 17.09
C VAL A 411 -4.87 -8.65 17.11
N LEU A 412 -4.54 -9.67 16.32
CA LEU A 412 -5.22 -10.96 16.41
C LEU A 412 -4.81 -11.66 17.71
N GLU A 413 -5.75 -11.85 18.61
CA GLU A 413 -5.52 -12.36 19.96
C GLU A 413 -5.40 -13.90 19.98
N VAL A 414 -4.51 -14.43 19.16
CA VAL A 414 -4.31 -15.87 18.93
C VAL A 414 -3.99 -16.67 20.20
N TRP A 415 -3.38 -16.04 21.20
CA TRP A 415 -3.01 -16.67 22.47
C TRP A 415 -4.19 -17.08 23.35
N LYS A 416 -5.39 -16.65 23.00
CA LYS A 416 -6.62 -17.10 23.65
C LYS A 416 -7.06 -18.50 23.23
N ALA A 417 -6.54 -19.04 22.12
CA ALA A 417 -6.81 -20.38 21.66
C ALA A 417 -6.17 -21.44 22.57
N GLN A 418 -6.63 -22.67 22.47
CA GLN A 418 -6.08 -23.77 23.27
C GLN A 418 -4.63 -24.07 22.89
N ASN A 419 -4.33 -24.12 21.58
CA ASN A 419 -3.01 -24.37 21.04
C ASN A 419 -2.67 -23.36 19.93
N VAL A 420 -1.44 -22.87 19.94
CA VAL A 420 -0.90 -21.98 18.91
C VAL A 420 0.35 -22.59 18.33
N ILE A 421 0.41 -22.73 17.02
CA ILE A 421 1.60 -23.17 16.29
C ILE A 421 2.14 -21.99 15.48
N ALA A 422 3.32 -21.51 15.84
CA ALA A 422 3.98 -20.41 15.16
C ALA A 422 5.06 -20.92 14.19
N PHE A 423 4.85 -20.63 12.92
CA PHE A 423 5.80 -20.98 11.84
C PHE A 423 6.82 -19.87 11.71
N LYS A 424 8.08 -20.15 12.00
CA LYS A 424 9.20 -19.21 11.88
C LYS A 424 10.46 -19.88 11.37
N ARG A 425 11.31 -19.12 10.70
CA ARG A 425 12.65 -19.60 10.32
C ARG A 425 13.64 -19.54 11.49
N SER A 426 13.46 -18.56 12.38
CA SER A 426 14.31 -18.33 13.56
C SER A 426 13.58 -17.44 14.57
N MET A 427 14.14 -17.27 15.76
CA MET A 427 13.60 -16.39 16.81
C MET A 427 13.87 -14.90 16.58
N ASN A 428 14.37 -14.50 15.42
CA ASN A 428 14.58 -13.10 15.08
C ASN A 428 13.28 -12.29 15.12
N THR A 429 13.37 -11.01 15.46
CA THR A 429 12.26 -10.08 15.49
C THR A 429 11.62 -9.91 14.12
N GLY A 430 10.35 -9.48 14.09
CA GLY A 430 9.63 -9.14 12.87
C GLY A 430 10.08 -7.81 12.26
N TYR A 431 9.30 -7.33 11.29
CA TYR A 431 9.62 -6.12 10.52
C TYR A 431 9.61 -4.83 11.37
N ALA A 432 8.80 -4.78 12.43
CA ALA A 432 8.79 -3.68 13.40
C ALA A 432 10.00 -3.71 14.37
N GLY A 433 10.77 -4.80 14.39
CA GLY A 433 11.93 -4.96 15.27
C GLY A 433 11.55 -5.18 16.75
N VAL A 434 10.32 -5.61 17.02
CA VAL A 434 9.77 -5.81 18.37
C VAL A 434 9.82 -7.30 18.73
N GLN A 435 10.20 -7.60 19.97
CA GLN A 435 10.12 -8.95 20.53
C GLN A 435 8.65 -9.37 20.66
N ASN A 436 8.36 -10.66 20.47
CA ASN A 436 7.00 -11.17 20.53
C ASN A 436 6.83 -12.16 21.69
N PRO A 437 6.21 -11.75 22.80
CA PRO A 437 5.94 -12.62 23.95
C PRO A 437 5.07 -13.85 23.64
N LEU A 438 4.30 -13.82 22.53
CA LEU A 438 3.49 -14.95 22.10
C LEU A 438 4.30 -16.26 22.01
N PHE A 439 5.54 -16.18 21.52
CA PHE A 439 6.36 -17.36 21.26
C PHE A 439 6.82 -18.08 22.53
N PHE A 440 6.71 -17.43 23.67
CA PHE A 440 7.09 -17.96 24.99
C PHE A 440 5.89 -18.34 25.86
N LYS A 441 4.64 -18.20 25.35
CA LYS A 441 3.45 -18.59 26.09
C LYS A 441 3.32 -20.11 26.16
N GLU A 442 2.72 -20.61 27.25
CA GLU A 442 2.62 -22.05 27.55
C GLU A 442 1.87 -22.84 26.48
N ASN A 443 0.89 -22.20 25.82
CA ASN A 443 0.08 -22.82 24.76
C ASN A 443 0.66 -22.64 23.35
N THR A 444 1.85 -22.05 23.22
CA THR A 444 2.49 -21.80 21.94
C THR A 444 3.65 -22.74 21.71
N GLN A 445 3.70 -23.33 20.52
CA GLN A 445 4.78 -24.17 20.04
C GLN A 445 5.36 -23.57 18.74
N MET A 446 6.69 -23.69 18.61
CA MET A 446 7.41 -23.16 17.46
C MET A 446 7.70 -24.29 16.47
N LEU A 447 7.29 -24.12 15.22
CA LEU A 447 7.67 -24.97 14.11
C LEU A 447 8.69 -24.21 13.25
N PHE A 448 9.96 -24.56 13.42
CA PHE A 448 11.05 -23.91 12.70
C PHE A 448 11.25 -24.48 11.31
N GLY A 449 11.56 -23.61 10.36
CA GLY A 449 11.87 -23.94 8.98
C GLY A 449 11.25 -22.96 8.00
N ASP A 450 11.42 -23.25 6.71
CA ASP A 450 10.70 -22.54 5.65
C ASP A 450 9.19 -22.84 5.76
N ALA A 451 8.37 -21.82 5.62
CA ALA A 451 6.92 -21.98 5.83
C ALA A 451 6.29 -22.95 4.82
N LYS A 452 6.72 -22.91 3.56
CA LYS A 452 6.23 -23.82 2.52
C LYS A 452 6.60 -25.26 2.82
N GLU A 453 7.88 -25.51 3.13
CA GLU A 453 8.38 -26.84 3.45
C GLU A 453 7.69 -27.41 4.71
N SER A 454 7.50 -26.58 5.73
CA SER A 454 6.81 -26.96 6.96
C SER A 454 5.35 -27.33 6.71
N VAL A 455 4.64 -26.56 5.92
CA VAL A 455 3.23 -26.85 5.57
C VAL A 455 3.12 -28.10 4.70
N GLU A 456 4.03 -28.29 3.75
CA GLU A 456 4.07 -29.51 2.94
C GLU A 456 4.40 -30.75 3.76
N ALA A 457 5.25 -30.63 4.79
CA ALA A 457 5.54 -31.73 5.71
C ALA A 457 4.29 -32.12 6.53
N ILE A 458 3.53 -31.13 7.02
CA ILE A 458 2.26 -31.36 7.69
C ILE A 458 1.26 -32.04 6.76
N LEU A 459 1.18 -31.61 5.50
CA LEU A 459 0.33 -32.24 4.48
C LEU A 459 0.64 -33.73 4.29
N ARG A 460 1.93 -34.07 4.19
CA ARG A 460 2.36 -35.48 4.08
C ARG A 460 1.97 -36.28 5.32
N ALA A 461 2.15 -35.74 6.52
CA ALA A 461 1.78 -36.37 7.77
C ALA A 461 0.25 -36.50 7.97
N LEU A 462 -0.53 -35.60 7.36
CA LEU A 462 -2.00 -35.73 7.37
C LEU A 462 -2.50 -36.85 6.45
N GLN A 463 -1.71 -37.24 5.44
CA GLN A 463 -2.05 -38.30 4.50
C GLN A 463 -1.67 -39.70 5.01
N ALA A 464 -0.65 -39.77 5.86
CA ALA A 464 -0.23 -40.98 6.55
C ALA A 464 -1.19 -41.33 7.69
#